data_a046895da10f9cb9eaf47bbbe8d125b9
#
_entry.id   a046895da10f9cb9eaf47bbbe8d125b9
#
_cell.length_a   1.000
_cell.length_b   1.000
_cell.length_c   1.000
_cell.angle_alpha   90.00
_cell.angle_beta   90.00
_cell.angle_gamma   90.00
#
_symmetry.space_group_name_H-M   'P 1'
#
loop_
_entity.id
_entity.type
_entity.pdbx_description
1 polymer ?
#
loop_
_entity_poly.entity_id
_entity_poly.type
_entity_poly.pdbx_seq_one_letter_code
_entity_poly.pdbx_strand_id
1 'polypeptide(L)'
;MSAIAVNPTPSQLLVGEMAPLKHFDLRIASRTLVRASRPPPGSPAVHAVSNLDLILGPFPLYLICVYAPPPCGLGAVLSAVRAALPGYLSRFFPFAGRIVRDPGTNIPEVACNNAGAELVVADAAVPLAAVDFASIERSLGLIQVPFDAGFALSVQMVRFTCGGFSLAVGTNHLLADGRALVVLLNSLTEMVRTGGRLSREPLFDQSLFRPRSPPRHSPSLDAEFSRFTPGTMINPLLAAAIQRRLYRIEAADLTALQTAAATVSGRHPSRFVALCAHVWKLLARAVGESAPSCRMAWIVDGRRCVEPSAGALDMYMGNVVTYTSHEESVSDLRRMLLHDVAATVRAAITTVMTKDRFQDLVDWAEENKAAYKDGGKWTEEVNLGLGSPALVISGFVPFAIDGDMGFGKPRLVLPWLRHGRLGSAAMILVPCPSRDGSWFVEGTRLWPRLVEVVENVPESLLTPVTARSLGFEQPADDHYISRL
;
A
#
# COMPACT_ATOMS: atom_id res chain seq x y z
N MET A 1 -44.13 -12.44 28.14
CA MET A 1 -43.67 -11.65 26.98
C MET A 1 -42.16 -11.90 26.86
N SER A 2 -41.79 -12.85 26.00
CA SER A 2 -40.38 -13.24 25.77
C SER A 2 -39.77 -12.30 24.76
N ALA A 3 -38.66 -11.68 25.12
CA ALA A 3 -37.85 -10.87 24.22
C ALA A 3 -37.15 -11.78 23.19
N ILE A 4 -37.47 -11.58 21.91
CA ILE A 4 -36.81 -12.25 20.80
C ILE A 4 -35.43 -11.61 20.64
N ALA A 5 -34.38 -12.39 20.87
CA ALA A 5 -33.02 -12.00 20.56
C ALA A 5 -32.87 -11.86 19.04
N VAL A 6 -32.61 -10.67 18.56
CA VAL A 6 -32.30 -10.39 17.15
C VAL A 6 -30.86 -10.84 16.91
N ASN A 7 -30.69 -11.90 16.12
CA ASN A 7 -29.38 -12.34 15.65
C ASN A 7 -28.76 -11.22 14.78
N PRO A 8 -27.49 -10.87 14.97
CA PRO A 8 -26.82 -9.88 14.14
C PRO A 8 -26.71 -10.36 12.69
N THR A 9 -26.95 -9.47 11.76
CA THR A 9 -26.86 -9.72 10.32
C THR A 9 -25.44 -10.12 9.90
N PRO A 10 -25.26 -10.96 8.87
CA PRO A 10 -23.93 -11.45 8.43
C PRO A 10 -22.90 -10.39 8.07
N SER A 11 -23.32 -9.16 7.80
CA SER A 11 -22.43 -8.02 7.55
C SER A 11 -21.70 -7.50 8.81
N GLN A 12 -22.14 -7.87 10.01
CA GLN A 12 -21.49 -7.47 11.27
C GLN A 12 -20.40 -8.45 11.74
N LEU A 13 -20.39 -9.67 11.19
CA LEU A 13 -19.41 -10.71 11.56
C LEU A 13 -18.06 -10.64 10.82
N LEU A 14 -17.93 -9.74 9.84
CA LEU A 14 -16.71 -9.59 9.02
C LEU A 14 -15.76 -8.47 9.48
N VAL A 15 -16.17 -7.68 10.47
CA VAL A 15 -15.27 -6.79 11.20
C VAL A 15 -14.94 -7.54 12.49
N GLY A 16 -13.90 -8.39 12.45
CA GLY A 16 -13.30 -8.85 13.70
C GLY A 16 -13.05 -7.61 14.55
N GLU A 17 -13.73 -7.50 15.69
CA GLU A 17 -13.50 -6.43 16.65
C GLU A 17 -12.01 -6.44 16.98
N MET A 18 -11.30 -5.50 16.35
CA MET A 18 -9.97 -5.15 16.81
C MET A 18 -10.13 -4.68 18.25
N ALA A 19 -9.40 -5.31 19.17
CA ALA A 19 -9.35 -4.86 20.56
C ALA A 19 -9.18 -3.33 20.56
N PRO A 20 -9.97 -2.59 21.37
CA PRO A 20 -9.94 -1.14 21.36
C PRO A 20 -8.50 -0.70 21.56
N LEU A 21 -7.94 0.03 20.57
CA LEU A 21 -6.67 0.72 20.72
C LEU A 21 -6.77 1.52 22.02
N LYS A 22 -5.87 1.29 22.96
CA LYS A 22 -5.79 2.12 24.16
C LYS A 22 -5.79 3.55 23.69
N HIS A 23 -6.74 4.36 24.19
CA HIS A 23 -6.96 5.75 23.83
C HIS A 23 -5.66 6.53 23.78
N PHE A 24 -5.11 6.69 22.58
CA PHE A 24 -4.22 7.78 22.29
C PHE A 24 -5.13 8.89 21.76
N ASP A 25 -5.27 9.97 22.53
CA ASP A 25 -6.16 11.06 22.19
C ASP A 25 -5.61 11.88 21.02
N LEU A 26 -5.92 11.43 19.80
CA LEU A 26 -5.69 12.22 18.62
C LEU A 26 -6.81 13.24 18.51
N ARG A 27 -6.49 14.51 18.81
CA ARG A 27 -7.45 15.60 18.73
C ARG A 27 -7.48 16.16 17.32
N ILE A 28 -8.61 16.06 16.63
CA ILE A 28 -8.80 16.74 15.34
C ILE A 28 -8.90 18.25 15.62
N ALA A 29 -7.90 19.03 15.20
CA ALA A 29 -7.86 20.47 15.35
C ALA A 29 -8.68 21.16 14.24
N SER A 30 -8.66 20.64 13.02
CA SER A 30 -9.51 21.14 11.93
C SER A 30 -9.73 20.06 10.86
N ARG A 31 -10.90 20.10 10.24
CA ARG A 31 -11.27 19.33 9.05
C ARG A 31 -11.93 20.28 8.07
N THR A 32 -11.33 20.46 6.89
CA THR A 32 -11.77 21.43 5.89
C THR A 32 -11.82 20.78 4.52
N LEU A 33 -12.73 21.25 3.65
CA LEU A 33 -12.78 20.88 2.26
C LEU A 33 -12.05 21.94 1.44
N VAL A 34 -11.08 21.48 0.66
CA VAL A 34 -10.30 22.33 -0.25
C VAL A 34 -10.72 22.01 -1.68
N ARG A 35 -11.16 23.04 -2.40
CA ARG A 35 -11.57 22.94 -3.80
C ARG A 35 -10.43 23.28 -4.74
N ALA A 36 -10.49 22.77 -5.96
CA ALA A 36 -9.62 23.20 -7.04
C ALA A 36 -9.85 24.69 -7.31
N SER A 37 -8.77 25.47 -7.40
CA SER A 37 -8.85 26.92 -7.67
C SER A 37 -9.28 27.23 -9.10
N ARG A 38 -8.92 26.37 -10.06
CA ARG A 38 -9.24 26.51 -11.48
C ARG A 38 -9.53 25.10 -12.06
N PRO A 39 -10.80 24.66 -12.04
CA PRO A 39 -11.18 23.44 -12.74
C PRO A 39 -10.74 23.52 -14.20
N PRO A 40 -10.09 22.46 -14.77
CA PRO A 40 -9.64 22.49 -16.15
C PRO A 40 -10.83 22.68 -17.10
N PRO A 41 -10.70 23.57 -18.12
CA PRO A 41 -11.75 23.72 -19.12
C PRO A 41 -12.05 22.40 -19.81
N GLY A 42 -13.33 22.07 -20.02
CA GLY A 42 -13.74 20.83 -20.68
C GLY A 42 -13.53 19.58 -19.85
N SER A 43 -13.26 19.70 -18.53
CA SER A 43 -13.26 18.51 -17.66
C SER A 43 -14.59 17.77 -17.75
N PRO A 44 -14.57 16.44 -17.90
CA PRO A 44 -15.79 15.65 -17.90
C PRO A 44 -16.51 15.79 -16.54
N ALA A 45 -17.83 15.77 -16.56
CA ALA A 45 -18.64 15.76 -15.33
C ALA A 45 -18.38 14.51 -14.49
N VAL A 46 -18.02 13.43 -15.14
CA VAL A 46 -17.70 12.13 -14.54
C VAL A 46 -16.39 11.62 -15.10
N HIS A 47 -15.51 11.18 -14.22
CA HIS A 47 -14.32 10.41 -14.57
C HIS A 47 -14.62 8.92 -14.33
N ALA A 48 -14.76 8.17 -15.43
CA ALA A 48 -14.93 6.73 -15.38
C ALA A 48 -13.63 6.06 -14.90
N VAL A 49 -13.75 4.98 -14.18
CA VAL A 49 -12.62 4.12 -13.83
C VAL A 49 -12.35 3.12 -14.94
N SER A 50 -11.12 2.68 -15.09
CA SER A 50 -10.76 1.64 -16.06
C SER A 50 -11.20 0.25 -15.58
N ASN A 51 -11.24 -0.71 -16.51
CA ASN A 51 -11.50 -2.10 -16.16
C ASN A 51 -10.44 -2.67 -15.19
N LEU A 52 -9.18 -2.21 -15.26
CA LEU A 52 -8.14 -2.59 -14.32
C LEU A 52 -8.37 -2.04 -12.91
N ASP A 53 -8.97 -0.84 -12.80
CA ASP A 53 -9.34 -0.25 -11.51
C ASP A 53 -10.42 -1.07 -10.79
N LEU A 54 -11.36 -1.62 -11.56
CA LEU A 54 -12.46 -2.43 -11.02
C LEU A 54 -11.98 -3.74 -10.39
N ILE A 55 -10.89 -4.33 -10.88
CA ILE A 55 -10.35 -5.61 -10.38
C ILE A 55 -9.95 -5.50 -8.91
N LEU A 56 -9.29 -4.41 -8.52
CA LEU A 56 -8.82 -4.23 -7.15
C LEU A 56 -9.95 -3.83 -6.19
N GLY A 57 -10.90 -3.05 -6.68
CA GLY A 57 -12.07 -2.64 -5.92
C GLY A 57 -11.84 -1.47 -4.96
N PRO A 58 -12.93 -0.97 -4.34
CA PRO A 58 -12.92 0.27 -3.57
C PRO A 58 -12.54 0.04 -2.11
N PHE A 59 -11.31 0.37 -1.72
CA PHE A 59 -10.88 0.45 -0.33
C PHE A 59 -9.85 1.57 -0.12
N PRO A 60 -9.79 2.17 1.08
CA PRO A 60 -8.86 3.24 1.38
C PRO A 60 -7.40 2.76 1.38
N LEU A 61 -6.52 3.55 0.78
CA LEU A 61 -5.08 3.41 0.89
C LEU A 61 -4.42 4.76 1.16
N TYR A 62 -3.25 4.70 1.78
CA TYR A 62 -2.50 5.88 2.18
C TYR A 62 -1.01 5.71 1.88
N LEU A 63 -0.35 6.83 1.66
CA LEU A 63 1.10 6.93 1.80
C LEU A 63 1.39 7.93 2.91
N ILE A 64 1.98 7.45 3.99
CA ILE A 64 2.22 8.21 5.21
C ILE A 64 3.70 8.53 5.30
N CYS A 65 4.04 9.81 5.43
CA CYS A 65 5.39 10.28 5.65
C CYS A 65 5.52 10.82 7.08
N VAL A 66 6.57 10.44 7.81
CA VAL A 66 6.85 10.94 9.15
C VAL A 66 8.14 11.78 9.12
N TYR A 67 8.05 12.99 9.65
CA TYR A 67 9.10 14.00 9.60
C TYR A 67 9.58 14.40 10.99
N ALA A 68 10.88 14.66 11.08
CA ALA A 68 11.44 15.38 12.23
C ALA A 68 10.90 16.84 12.29
N PRO A 69 11.10 17.55 13.41
CA PRO A 69 10.72 18.96 13.49
C PRO A 69 11.32 19.79 12.36
N PRO A 70 10.50 20.51 11.58
CA PRO A 70 10.98 21.32 10.46
C PRO A 70 11.64 22.60 10.99
N PRO A 71 12.74 23.07 10.37
CA PRO A 71 13.44 24.29 10.81
C PRO A 71 12.56 25.56 10.80
N CYS A 72 11.59 25.61 9.89
CA CYS A 72 10.67 26.75 9.74
C CYS A 72 9.46 26.70 10.68
N GLY A 73 9.31 25.63 11.47
CA GLY A 73 8.16 25.37 12.32
C GLY A 73 6.93 24.84 11.56
N LEU A 74 6.07 24.12 12.29
CA LEU A 74 4.89 23.44 11.72
C LEU A 74 3.86 24.37 11.09
N GLY A 75 3.74 25.62 11.60
CA GLY A 75 2.84 26.61 11.05
C GLY A 75 3.18 26.98 9.61
N ALA A 76 4.45 27.11 9.29
CA ALA A 76 4.93 27.40 7.93
C ALA A 76 4.64 26.23 6.98
N VAL A 77 4.91 24.99 7.41
CA VAL A 77 4.59 23.78 6.62
C VAL A 77 3.11 23.69 6.31
N LEU A 78 2.25 23.85 7.33
CA LEU A 78 0.79 23.81 7.14
C LEU A 78 0.29 24.92 6.23
N SER A 79 0.83 26.13 6.35
CA SER A 79 0.50 27.25 5.48
C SER A 79 0.89 26.98 4.04
N ALA A 80 2.06 26.41 3.80
CA ALA A 80 2.54 26.05 2.46
C ALA A 80 1.67 24.94 1.83
N VAL A 81 1.30 23.90 2.59
CA VAL A 81 0.39 22.85 2.11
C VAL A 81 -0.98 23.43 1.76
N ARG A 82 -1.55 24.29 2.62
CA ARG A 82 -2.83 24.96 2.35
C ARG A 82 -2.79 25.85 1.11
N ALA A 83 -1.69 26.53 0.88
CA ALA A 83 -1.52 27.39 -0.29
C ALA A 83 -1.38 26.58 -1.59
N ALA A 84 -0.67 25.44 -1.55
CA ALA A 84 -0.44 24.61 -2.74
C ALA A 84 -1.68 23.77 -3.13
N LEU A 85 -2.47 23.31 -2.16
CA LEU A 85 -3.52 22.32 -2.37
C LEU A 85 -4.59 22.72 -3.39
N PRO A 86 -5.12 23.98 -3.46
CA PRO A 86 -6.08 24.37 -4.49
C PRO A 86 -5.53 24.29 -5.93
N GLY A 87 -4.27 24.68 -6.13
CA GLY A 87 -3.56 24.55 -7.40
C GLY A 87 -3.28 23.09 -7.75
N TYR A 88 -2.87 22.29 -6.78
CA TYR A 88 -2.68 20.85 -6.92
C TYR A 88 -3.97 20.16 -7.39
N LEU A 89 -5.10 20.45 -6.75
CA LEU A 89 -6.40 19.90 -7.14
C LEU A 89 -6.88 20.37 -8.51
N SER A 90 -6.37 21.49 -9.03
CA SER A 90 -6.63 21.90 -10.41
C SER A 90 -5.93 21.01 -11.42
N ARG A 91 -4.76 20.43 -11.07
CA ARG A 91 -4.04 19.44 -11.91
C ARG A 91 -4.59 18.03 -11.73
N PHE A 92 -4.95 17.68 -10.50
CA PHE A 92 -5.52 16.39 -10.12
C PHE A 92 -7.04 16.51 -9.93
N PHE A 93 -7.74 17.08 -10.91
CA PHE A 93 -9.13 17.51 -10.76
C PHE A 93 -10.13 16.41 -10.34
N PRO A 94 -10.06 15.14 -10.82
CA PRO A 94 -10.90 14.06 -10.32
C PRO A 94 -10.79 13.87 -8.81
N PHE A 95 -9.63 14.14 -8.22
CA PHE A 95 -9.39 14.02 -6.77
C PHE A 95 -10.04 15.17 -5.94
N ALA A 96 -10.55 16.21 -6.60
CA ALA A 96 -11.42 17.22 -5.97
C ALA A 96 -12.92 16.82 -5.99
N GLY A 97 -13.24 15.64 -6.54
CA GLY A 97 -14.59 15.11 -6.69
C GLY A 97 -15.03 14.21 -5.55
N ARG A 98 -16.05 13.39 -5.87
CA ARG A 98 -16.57 12.35 -4.97
C ARG A 98 -16.68 11.03 -5.71
N ILE A 99 -16.35 9.95 -5.02
CA ILE A 99 -16.62 8.59 -5.51
C ILE A 99 -18.11 8.36 -5.37
N VAL A 100 -18.75 8.05 -6.47
CA VAL A 100 -20.18 7.77 -6.58
C VAL A 100 -20.37 6.46 -7.31
N ARG A 101 -21.61 6.02 -7.46
CA ARG A 101 -21.95 4.88 -8.28
C ARG A 101 -22.87 5.32 -9.39
N ASP A 102 -22.58 4.86 -10.60
CA ASP A 102 -23.49 5.05 -11.72
C ASP A 102 -24.85 4.42 -11.41
N PRO A 103 -25.96 5.14 -11.53
CA PRO A 103 -27.28 4.65 -11.10
C PRO A 103 -27.82 3.51 -11.95
N GLY A 104 -27.35 3.34 -13.19
CA GLY A 104 -27.79 2.28 -14.09
C GLY A 104 -27.02 0.98 -13.95
N THR A 105 -25.70 1.09 -13.76
CA THR A 105 -24.76 -0.04 -13.74
C THR A 105 -24.24 -0.38 -12.35
N ASN A 106 -24.41 0.51 -11.36
CA ASN A 106 -23.82 0.43 -10.03
C ASN A 106 -22.28 0.38 -10.04
N ILE A 107 -21.65 0.67 -11.18
CA ILE A 107 -20.19 0.76 -11.29
C ILE A 107 -19.72 2.02 -10.57
N PRO A 108 -18.64 1.93 -9.76
CA PRO A 108 -18.07 3.12 -9.13
C PRO A 108 -17.42 4.04 -10.16
N GLU A 109 -17.56 5.35 -9.96
CA GLU A 109 -16.99 6.40 -10.78
C GLU A 109 -16.70 7.65 -9.94
N VAL A 110 -16.07 8.67 -10.52
CA VAL A 110 -15.82 9.94 -9.81
C VAL A 110 -16.69 11.05 -10.42
N ALA A 111 -17.60 11.60 -9.62
CA ALA A 111 -18.26 12.85 -9.96
C ALA A 111 -17.26 14.01 -9.84
N CYS A 112 -16.85 14.59 -10.97
CA CYS A 112 -15.87 15.69 -11.04
C CYS A 112 -16.54 17.05 -10.72
N ASN A 113 -17.19 17.13 -9.58
CA ASN A 113 -18.05 18.26 -9.17
C ASN A 113 -17.33 19.33 -8.33
N ASN A 114 -15.99 19.21 -8.16
CA ASN A 114 -15.19 20.10 -7.33
C ASN A 114 -15.76 20.26 -5.90
N ALA A 115 -16.33 19.20 -5.32
CA ALA A 115 -16.84 19.23 -3.95
C ALA A 115 -15.71 19.42 -2.91
N GLY A 116 -14.46 19.21 -3.33
CA GLY A 116 -13.24 19.46 -2.56
C GLY A 116 -12.64 18.19 -1.96
N ALA A 117 -11.31 18.14 -1.91
CA ALA A 117 -10.56 17.14 -1.14
C ALA A 117 -10.59 17.51 0.36
N GLU A 118 -10.46 16.50 1.20
CA GLU A 118 -10.39 16.71 2.65
C GLU A 118 -8.97 17.12 3.06
N LEU A 119 -8.85 18.16 3.89
CA LEU A 119 -7.64 18.50 4.62
C LEU A 119 -7.89 18.40 6.12
N VAL A 120 -7.22 17.45 6.77
CA VAL A 120 -7.30 17.21 8.21
C VAL A 120 -6.03 17.68 8.89
N VAL A 121 -6.17 18.41 9.98
CA VAL A 121 -5.09 18.72 10.92
C VAL A 121 -5.46 18.16 12.27
N ALA A 122 -4.58 17.36 12.84
CA ALA A 122 -4.79 16.75 14.15
C ALA A 122 -3.55 16.91 15.03
N ASP A 123 -3.74 16.76 16.33
CA ASP A 123 -2.71 16.81 17.35
C ASP A 123 -2.60 15.46 18.06
N ALA A 124 -1.42 14.89 18.11
CA ALA A 124 -1.07 13.77 18.96
C ALA A 124 -0.49 14.31 20.28
N ALA A 125 -1.03 13.85 21.41
CA ALA A 125 -0.59 14.30 22.75
C ALA A 125 0.75 13.67 23.19
N VAL A 126 1.50 13.08 22.25
CA VAL A 126 2.78 12.40 22.51
C VAL A 126 3.87 12.88 21.56
N PRO A 127 5.16 12.75 21.92
CA PRO A 127 6.27 12.95 21.00
C PRO A 127 6.42 11.76 20.05
N LEU A 128 7.10 11.94 18.92
CA LEU A 128 7.44 10.84 17.98
C LEU A 128 8.25 9.73 18.64
N ALA A 129 9.05 10.05 19.65
CA ALA A 129 9.82 9.06 20.43
C ALA A 129 8.93 8.04 21.17
N ALA A 130 7.68 8.39 21.47
CA ALA A 130 6.72 7.50 22.13
C ALA A 130 5.91 6.61 21.15
N VAL A 131 6.09 6.78 19.84
CA VAL A 131 5.43 5.96 18.84
C VAL A 131 6.12 4.61 18.73
N ASP A 132 5.37 3.53 18.92
CA ASP A 132 5.86 2.16 18.69
C ASP A 132 5.82 1.85 17.18
N PHE A 133 6.93 2.13 16.49
CA PHE A 133 7.06 1.86 15.06
C PHE A 133 7.22 0.37 14.76
N ALA A 134 7.77 -0.43 15.68
CA ALA A 134 7.90 -1.86 15.48
C ALA A 134 6.55 -2.56 15.45
N SER A 135 5.66 -2.23 16.39
CA SER A 135 4.27 -2.71 16.44
C SER A 135 3.31 -1.63 15.90
N ILE A 136 3.52 -1.23 14.64
CA ILE A 136 2.88 -0.06 14.02
C ILE A 136 1.34 -0.09 14.10
N GLU A 137 0.71 -1.25 14.20
CA GLU A 137 -0.74 -1.40 14.41
C GLU A 137 -1.24 -0.61 15.62
N ARG A 138 -0.46 -0.62 16.71
CA ARG A 138 -0.83 0.06 17.96
C ARG A 138 -0.70 1.58 17.87
N SER A 139 0.18 2.04 17.03
CA SER A 139 0.52 3.46 16.90
C SER A 139 -0.09 4.11 15.66
N LEU A 140 -0.73 3.35 14.78
CA LEU A 140 -1.22 3.90 13.51
C LEU A 140 -2.23 5.01 13.72
N GLY A 141 -3.11 4.88 14.71
CA GLY A 141 -4.06 5.92 15.09
C GLY A 141 -3.42 7.23 15.57
N LEU A 142 -2.10 7.24 15.86
CA LEU A 142 -1.34 8.44 16.19
C LEU A 142 -0.75 9.15 14.98
N ILE A 143 -0.64 8.47 13.85
CA ILE A 143 0.04 9.01 12.66
C ILE A 143 -0.89 9.28 11.50
N GLN A 144 -2.15 8.84 11.58
CA GLN A 144 -3.16 9.10 10.55
C GLN A 144 -4.60 9.02 11.12
N VAL A 145 -5.52 9.70 10.43
CA VAL A 145 -6.96 9.70 10.73
C VAL A 145 -7.69 8.96 9.61
N PRO A 146 -8.60 8.02 9.91
CA PRO A 146 -9.45 7.42 8.89
C PRO A 146 -10.29 8.48 8.16
N PHE A 147 -10.47 8.35 6.83
CA PHE A 147 -11.33 9.20 6.05
C PHE A 147 -12.50 8.41 5.44
N ASP A 148 -13.57 9.11 5.08
CA ASP A 148 -14.73 8.52 4.42
C ASP A 148 -14.38 8.05 3.00
N ALA A 149 -14.80 6.83 2.65
CA ALA A 149 -14.51 6.20 1.36
C ALA A 149 -15.15 6.94 0.15
N GLY A 150 -16.09 7.85 0.38
CA GLY A 150 -16.67 8.72 -0.66
C GLY A 150 -15.75 9.85 -1.10
N PHE A 151 -14.71 10.19 -0.32
CA PHE A 151 -13.70 11.15 -0.76
C PHE A 151 -12.73 10.51 -1.76
N ALA A 152 -12.44 11.23 -2.84
CA ALA A 152 -11.39 10.83 -3.78
C ALA A 152 -9.98 11.10 -3.23
N LEU A 153 -9.82 12.10 -2.35
CA LEU A 153 -8.54 12.45 -1.71
C LEU A 153 -8.75 13.00 -0.30
N SER A 154 -7.89 12.55 0.61
CA SER A 154 -7.72 13.11 1.95
C SER A 154 -6.23 13.40 2.18
N VAL A 155 -5.90 14.65 2.50
CA VAL A 155 -4.57 15.08 2.91
C VAL A 155 -4.61 15.34 4.41
N GLN A 156 -3.71 14.73 5.17
CA GLN A 156 -3.76 14.78 6.61
C GLN A 156 -2.40 15.15 7.19
N MET A 157 -2.41 16.00 8.19
CA MET A 157 -1.23 16.35 8.98
C MET A 157 -1.51 16.09 10.45
N VAL A 158 -0.74 15.21 11.09
CA VAL A 158 -0.77 15.00 12.54
C VAL A 158 0.49 15.64 13.15
N ARG A 159 0.30 16.52 14.13
CA ARG A 159 1.37 17.22 14.83
C ARG A 159 1.68 16.53 16.14
N PHE A 160 2.96 16.36 16.43
CA PHE A 160 3.45 15.72 17.67
C PHE A 160 4.04 16.77 18.63
N THR A 161 4.02 16.48 19.93
CA THR A 161 4.48 17.43 20.95
C THR A 161 5.96 17.81 20.81
N CYS A 162 6.77 16.98 20.18
CA CYS A 162 8.18 17.27 19.88
C CYS A 162 8.37 18.25 18.69
N GLY A 163 7.28 18.69 18.04
CA GLY A 163 7.36 19.52 16.84
C GLY A 163 7.51 18.74 15.52
N GLY A 164 7.72 17.43 15.57
CA GLY A 164 7.64 16.58 14.40
C GLY A 164 6.20 16.39 13.94
N PHE A 165 6.01 15.82 12.75
CA PHE A 165 4.68 15.60 12.19
C PHE A 165 4.62 14.42 11.24
N SER A 166 3.40 13.90 11.00
CA SER A 166 3.13 13.04 9.86
C SER A 166 2.33 13.79 8.80
N LEU A 167 2.58 13.46 7.53
CA LEU A 167 1.77 13.84 6.37
C LEU A 167 1.26 12.55 5.73
N ALA A 168 -0.06 12.39 5.65
CA ALA A 168 -0.68 11.27 4.96
C ALA A 168 -1.45 11.77 3.73
N VAL A 169 -1.19 11.16 2.58
CA VAL A 169 -1.99 11.31 1.37
C VAL A 169 -2.82 10.04 1.22
N GLY A 170 -4.12 10.15 1.41
CA GLY A 170 -5.07 9.06 1.37
C GLY A 170 -6.00 9.17 0.17
N THR A 171 -6.25 8.04 -0.50
CA THR A 171 -7.19 7.94 -1.61
C THR A 171 -7.88 6.56 -1.59
N ASN A 172 -8.68 6.28 -2.58
CA ASN A 172 -9.27 4.96 -2.79
C ASN A 172 -8.46 4.16 -3.80
N HIS A 173 -8.27 2.85 -3.54
CA HIS A 173 -7.51 1.98 -4.46
C HIS A 173 -8.15 1.89 -5.84
N LEU A 174 -9.45 2.18 -5.94
CA LEU A 174 -10.15 2.34 -7.21
C LEU A 174 -9.53 3.41 -8.12
N LEU A 175 -8.83 4.41 -7.56
CA LEU A 175 -8.29 5.57 -8.29
C LEU A 175 -6.77 5.55 -8.41
N ALA A 176 -6.10 4.72 -7.64
CA ALA A 176 -4.65 4.72 -7.61
C ALA A 176 -4.10 3.38 -7.11
N ASP A 177 -3.13 2.83 -7.81
CA ASP A 177 -2.22 1.82 -7.29
C ASP A 177 -1.04 2.45 -6.53
N GLY A 178 -0.07 1.63 -6.12
CA GLY A 178 1.12 2.11 -5.41
C GLY A 178 1.91 3.16 -6.19
N ARG A 179 2.02 3.03 -7.51
CA ARG A 179 2.72 4.01 -8.37
C ARG A 179 1.97 5.33 -8.42
N ALA A 180 0.67 5.29 -8.69
CA ALA A 180 -0.17 6.48 -8.74
C ALA A 180 -0.24 7.18 -7.36
N LEU A 181 -0.24 6.42 -6.26
CA LEU A 181 -0.16 6.97 -4.91
C LEU A 181 1.15 7.73 -4.67
N VAL A 182 2.27 7.22 -5.17
CA VAL A 182 3.56 7.93 -5.13
C VAL A 182 3.53 9.20 -6.00
N VAL A 183 2.86 9.16 -7.16
CA VAL A 183 2.64 10.37 -7.99
C VAL A 183 1.85 11.42 -7.22
N LEU A 184 0.77 11.05 -6.51
CA LEU A 184 0.00 11.99 -5.68
C LEU A 184 0.88 12.65 -4.62
N LEU A 185 1.67 11.88 -3.88
CA LEU A 185 2.54 12.41 -2.84
C LEU A 185 3.62 13.33 -3.43
N ASN A 186 4.38 12.83 -4.41
CA ASN A 186 5.52 13.57 -4.98
C ASN A 186 5.06 14.88 -5.64
N SER A 187 3.94 14.86 -6.35
CA SER A 187 3.38 16.06 -6.98
C SER A 187 2.93 17.10 -5.95
N LEU A 188 2.30 16.66 -4.85
CA LEU A 188 1.92 17.56 -3.76
C LEU A 188 3.16 18.18 -3.11
N THR A 189 4.15 17.37 -2.76
CA THR A 189 5.38 17.85 -2.11
C THR A 189 6.22 18.74 -3.03
N GLU A 190 6.26 18.43 -4.33
CA GLU A 190 6.88 19.30 -5.34
C GLU A 190 6.20 20.67 -5.41
N MET A 191 4.87 20.70 -5.51
CA MET A 191 4.14 21.97 -5.57
C MET A 191 4.27 22.80 -4.29
N VAL A 192 4.35 22.18 -3.13
CA VAL A 192 4.67 22.85 -1.87
C VAL A 192 6.06 23.49 -1.93
N ARG A 193 7.07 22.72 -2.36
CA ARG A 193 8.47 23.17 -2.44
C ARG A 193 8.68 24.28 -3.47
N THR A 194 7.96 24.24 -4.59
CA THR A 194 8.16 25.12 -5.73
C THR A 194 7.24 26.33 -5.77
N GLY A 195 6.35 26.46 -4.79
CA GLY A 195 5.33 27.52 -4.79
C GLY A 195 4.26 27.32 -5.88
N GLY A 196 3.87 26.07 -6.15
CA GLY A 196 2.75 25.71 -7.04
C GLY A 196 3.13 25.27 -8.46
N ARG A 197 4.42 25.07 -8.76
CA ARG A 197 4.86 24.51 -10.06
C ARG A 197 4.93 23.01 -9.98
N LEU A 198 4.55 22.34 -11.07
CA LEU A 198 4.62 20.88 -11.25
C LEU A 198 5.46 20.58 -12.49
N SER A 199 6.43 19.69 -12.38
CA SER A 199 7.35 19.34 -13.47
C SER A 199 6.72 18.42 -14.52
N ARG A 200 5.78 17.58 -14.12
CA ARG A 200 5.07 16.62 -14.99
C ARG A 200 3.59 16.58 -14.66
N GLU A 201 2.75 16.65 -15.69
CA GLU A 201 1.29 16.61 -15.51
C GLU A 201 0.80 15.17 -15.30
N PRO A 202 -0.27 14.94 -14.47
CA PRO A 202 -0.89 13.64 -14.35
C PRO A 202 -1.61 13.24 -15.65
N LEU A 203 -1.62 11.93 -15.92
CA LEU A 203 -2.28 11.34 -17.07
C LEU A 203 -3.54 10.58 -16.62
N PHE A 204 -4.70 10.99 -17.15
CA PHE A 204 -6.02 10.41 -16.82
C PHE A 204 -6.66 9.70 -18.02
N ASP A 205 -5.91 9.35 -19.05
CA ASP A 205 -6.45 8.76 -20.27
C ASP A 205 -6.80 7.27 -20.09
N GLN A 206 -8.06 7.00 -19.76
CA GLN A 206 -8.59 5.64 -19.63
C GLN A 206 -8.71 4.90 -20.98
N SER A 207 -8.59 5.60 -22.12
CA SER A 207 -8.67 4.99 -23.44
C SER A 207 -7.51 4.03 -23.74
N LEU A 208 -6.45 4.09 -22.97
CA LEU A 208 -5.30 3.18 -23.01
C LEU A 208 -5.67 1.74 -22.65
N PHE A 209 -6.76 1.55 -21.89
CA PHE A 209 -7.21 0.25 -21.37
C PHE A 209 -8.61 -0.10 -21.90
N ARG A 210 -8.79 -0.03 -23.24
CA ARG A 210 -10.04 -0.40 -23.90
C ARG A 210 -10.14 -1.91 -24.09
N PRO A 211 -11.30 -2.51 -23.81
CA PRO A 211 -11.53 -3.91 -24.14
C PRO A 211 -11.53 -4.13 -25.65
N ARG A 212 -11.19 -5.34 -26.07
CA ARG A 212 -11.39 -5.82 -27.44
C ARG A 212 -12.90 -5.91 -27.77
N SER A 213 -13.25 -5.91 -29.03
CA SER A 213 -14.63 -6.07 -29.47
C SER A 213 -14.72 -7.27 -30.44
N PRO A 214 -15.30 -8.44 -30.04
CA PRO A 214 -15.76 -8.75 -28.69
C PRO A 214 -14.60 -8.92 -27.69
N PRO A 215 -14.86 -8.79 -26.39
CA PRO A 215 -13.88 -9.13 -25.35
C PRO A 215 -13.45 -10.60 -25.45
N ARG A 216 -12.22 -10.91 -25.09
CA ARG A 216 -11.69 -12.27 -25.03
C ARG A 216 -10.49 -12.34 -24.08
N HIS A 217 -10.40 -13.35 -23.27
CA HIS A 217 -9.32 -13.51 -22.30
C HIS A 217 -8.87 -14.96 -22.19
N SER A 218 -7.72 -15.18 -21.56
CA SER A 218 -7.25 -16.52 -21.22
C SER A 218 -8.18 -17.17 -20.20
N PRO A 219 -8.61 -18.43 -20.39
CA PRO A 219 -9.42 -19.16 -19.40
C PRO A 219 -8.75 -19.30 -18.03
N SER A 220 -7.42 -19.13 -17.94
CA SER A 220 -6.71 -19.14 -16.66
C SER A 220 -7.18 -18.04 -15.72
N LEU A 221 -7.67 -16.91 -16.26
CA LEU A 221 -8.18 -15.80 -15.46
C LEU A 221 -9.44 -16.18 -14.66
N ASP A 222 -10.30 -17.03 -15.20
CA ASP A 222 -11.50 -17.50 -14.49
C ASP A 222 -11.13 -18.36 -13.26
N ALA A 223 -9.99 -19.03 -13.29
CA ALA A 223 -9.47 -19.76 -12.15
C ALA A 223 -8.75 -18.85 -11.13
N GLU A 224 -8.14 -17.75 -11.59
CA GLU A 224 -7.41 -16.81 -10.76
C GLU A 224 -8.34 -15.80 -10.06
N PHE A 225 -9.42 -15.39 -10.74
CA PHE A 225 -10.38 -14.41 -10.24
C PHE A 225 -11.73 -15.06 -10.02
N SER A 226 -12.19 -15.06 -8.80
CA SER A 226 -13.52 -15.56 -8.47
C SER A 226 -14.37 -14.48 -7.81
N ARG A 227 -15.70 -14.61 -7.98
CA ARG A 227 -16.63 -13.71 -7.32
C ARG A 227 -16.43 -13.76 -5.81
N PHE A 228 -16.30 -12.61 -5.18
CA PHE A 228 -16.20 -12.52 -3.73
C PHE A 228 -17.41 -13.16 -3.06
N THR A 229 -17.14 -14.12 -2.17
CA THR A 229 -18.16 -14.75 -1.31
C THR A 229 -17.70 -14.60 0.15
N PRO A 230 -18.46 -13.88 1.00
CA PRO A 230 -18.14 -13.79 2.41
C PRO A 230 -18.00 -15.18 3.04
N GLY A 231 -16.99 -15.39 3.86
CA GLY A 231 -16.75 -16.65 4.56
C GLY A 231 -15.83 -17.65 3.84
N THR A 232 -15.54 -17.48 2.54
CA THR A 232 -14.60 -18.37 1.81
C THR A 232 -13.14 -17.95 1.94
N MET A 233 -12.85 -16.82 2.57
CA MET A 233 -11.53 -16.17 2.61
C MET A 233 -10.79 -16.37 3.93
N ILE A 234 -11.12 -17.37 4.70
CA ILE A 234 -10.47 -17.60 6.00
C ILE A 234 -9.27 -18.51 5.78
N ASN A 235 -8.07 -17.94 5.88
CA ASN A 235 -6.87 -18.74 6.08
C ASN A 235 -6.86 -19.19 7.55
N PRO A 236 -6.88 -20.50 7.84
CA PRO A 236 -6.91 -21.02 9.21
C PRO A 236 -5.73 -20.54 10.07
N LEU A 237 -4.57 -20.27 9.47
CA LEU A 237 -3.41 -19.71 10.18
C LEU A 237 -3.58 -18.24 10.56
N LEU A 238 -4.51 -17.52 9.93
CA LEU A 238 -4.79 -16.12 10.21
C LEU A 238 -5.98 -15.93 11.16
N ALA A 239 -6.68 -17.00 11.54
CA ALA A 239 -7.75 -16.94 12.57
C ALA A 239 -7.20 -16.61 13.96
N ALA A 240 -5.91 -16.79 14.20
CA ALA A 240 -5.21 -16.35 15.39
C ALA A 240 -4.93 -14.82 15.36
N ALA A 241 -4.48 -14.26 16.49
CA ALA A 241 -4.14 -12.84 16.63
C ALA A 241 -3.16 -12.39 15.54
N ILE A 242 -3.67 -11.71 14.52
CA ILE A 242 -2.85 -11.10 13.46
C ILE A 242 -2.10 -9.90 14.00
N GLN A 243 -0.91 -9.69 13.47
CA GLN A 243 -0.02 -8.61 13.88
C GLN A 243 0.41 -7.80 12.66
N ARG A 244 0.67 -6.51 12.89
CA ARG A 244 1.34 -5.66 11.93
C ARG A 244 2.69 -5.23 12.50
N ARG A 245 3.72 -5.35 11.69
CA ARG A 245 5.11 -5.07 12.06
C ARG A 245 5.78 -4.20 11.02
N LEU A 246 6.74 -3.41 11.45
CA LEU A 246 7.60 -2.65 10.57
C LEU A 246 9.06 -3.05 10.83
N TYR A 247 9.73 -3.50 9.78
CA TYR A 247 11.12 -3.91 9.81
C TYR A 247 11.97 -3.02 8.90
N ARG A 248 13.27 -3.04 9.14
CA ARG A 248 14.30 -2.52 8.25
C ARG A 248 15.23 -3.66 7.84
N ILE A 249 15.65 -3.64 6.56
CA ILE A 249 16.75 -4.46 6.06
C ILE A 249 17.83 -3.53 5.51
N GLU A 250 19.07 -3.77 5.90
CA GLU A 250 20.20 -2.92 5.52
C GLU A 250 20.64 -3.18 4.08
N ALA A 251 21.22 -2.18 3.44
CA ALA A 251 21.73 -2.28 2.07
C ALA A 251 22.79 -3.37 1.90
N ALA A 252 23.61 -3.57 2.92
CA ALA A 252 24.63 -4.63 2.95
C ALA A 252 23.99 -6.02 2.92
N ASP A 253 22.94 -6.24 3.73
CA ASP A 253 22.23 -7.50 3.80
C ASP A 253 21.50 -7.81 2.50
N LEU A 254 20.87 -6.80 1.87
CA LEU A 254 20.27 -6.93 0.56
C LEU A 254 21.29 -7.32 -0.52
N THR A 255 22.51 -6.79 -0.43
CA THR A 255 23.60 -7.13 -1.35
C THR A 255 24.12 -8.54 -1.08
N ALA A 256 24.24 -8.93 0.18
CA ALA A 256 24.63 -10.29 0.57
C ALA A 256 23.60 -11.32 0.09
N LEU A 257 22.29 -11.05 0.26
CA LEU A 257 21.22 -11.89 -0.27
C LEU A 257 21.28 -12.01 -1.80
N GLN A 258 21.51 -10.89 -2.49
CA GLN A 258 21.64 -10.86 -3.94
C GLN A 258 22.81 -11.74 -4.42
N THR A 259 23.94 -11.69 -3.70
CA THR A 259 25.11 -12.53 -3.97
C THR A 259 24.84 -14.01 -3.68
N ALA A 260 24.21 -14.33 -2.55
CA ALA A 260 23.85 -15.69 -2.17
C ALA A 260 22.82 -16.33 -3.12
N ALA A 261 21.99 -15.50 -3.75
CA ALA A 261 21.02 -15.93 -4.75
C ALA A 261 21.56 -15.90 -6.20
N ALA A 262 22.87 -15.66 -6.40
CA ALA A 262 23.47 -15.70 -7.72
C ALA A 262 23.48 -17.12 -8.28
N THR A 263 23.26 -17.25 -9.57
CA THR A 263 23.34 -18.55 -10.27
C THR A 263 24.79 -19.03 -10.37
N VAL A 264 24.98 -20.32 -10.61
CA VAL A 264 26.31 -20.92 -10.85
C VAL A 264 27.04 -20.21 -12.00
N SER A 265 26.32 -19.67 -12.99
CA SER A 265 26.89 -18.87 -14.08
C SER A 265 27.24 -17.42 -13.70
N GLY A 266 27.12 -17.05 -12.41
CA GLY A 266 27.46 -15.70 -11.92
C GLY A 266 26.37 -14.65 -12.18
N ARG A 267 25.18 -15.00 -12.66
CA ARG A 267 24.08 -14.06 -12.88
C ARG A 267 23.36 -13.75 -11.56
N HIS A 268 23.39 -12.51 -11.16
CA HIS A 268 22.69 -12.03 -9.96
C HIS A 268 21.21 -11.73 -10.27
N PRO A 269 20.26 -12.16 -9.41
CA PRO A 269 18.88 -11.67 -9.45
C PRO A 269 18.82 -10.20 -8.99
N SER A 270 17.66 -9.55 -9.13
CA SER A 270 17.45 -8.27 -8.46
C SER A 270 17.40 -8.45 -6.94
N ARG A 271 17.71 -7.39 -6.16
CA ARG A 271 17.55 -7.39 -4.70
C ARG A 271 16.13 -7.76 -4.28
N PHE A 272 15.13 -7.31 -5.04
CA PHE A 272 13.73 -7.66 -4.81
C PHE A 272 13.51 -9.19 -4.90
N VAL A 273 13.95 -9.82 -5.97
CA VAL A 273 13.82 -11.28 -6.16
C VAL A 273 14.58 -12.05 -5.09
N ALA A 274 15.79 -11.62 -4.73
CA ALA A 274 16.59 -12.26 -3.70
C ALA A 274 15.91 -12.19 -2.31
N LEU A 275 15.37 -11.02 -1.95
CA LEU A 275 14.62 -10.85 -0.71
C LEU A 275 13.32 -11.66 -0.70
N CYS A 276 12.57 -11.69 -1.81
CA CYS A 276 11.38 -12.55 -1.93
C CYS A 276 11.70 -14.02 -1.71
N ALA A 277 12.77 -14.51 -2.31
CA ALA A 277 13.21 -15.90 -2.13
C ALA A 277 13.57 -16.19 -0.67
N HIS A 278 14.27 -15.26 -0.02
CA HIS A 278 14.64 -15.37 1.38
C HIS A 278 13.38 -15.39 2.29
N VAL A 279 12.47 -14.46 2.09
CA VAL A 279 11.22 -14.39 2.86
C VAL A 279 10.35 -15.62 2.64
N TRP A 280 10.37 -16.24 1.45
CA TRP A 280 9.65 -17.49 1.20
C TRP A 280 10.22 -18.65 2.00
N LYS A 281 11.54 -18.73 2.15
CA LYS A 281 12.17 -19.72 3.05
C LYS A 281 11.82 -19.47 4.52
N LEU A 282 11.71 -18.21 4.97
CA LEU A 282 11.22 -17.87 6.32
C LEU A 282 9.75 -18.27 6.48
N LEU A 283 8.91 -18.05 5.46
CA LEU A 283 7.53 -18.52 5.43
C LEU A 283 7.45 -20.04 5.60
N ALA A 284 8.23 -20.80 4.84
CA ALA A 284 8.27 -22.26 4.95
C ALA A 284 8.71 -22.74 6.35
N ARG A 285 9.65 -22.01 7.01
CA ARG A 285 10.01 -22.27 8.41
C ARG A 285 8.85 -22.01 9.37
N ALA A 286 8.11 -20.90 9.17
CA ALA A 286 6.98 -20.54 10.01
C ALA A 286 5.80 -21.52 9.87
N VAL A 287 5.56 -22.01 8.67
CA VAL A 287 4.54 -23.03 8.37
C VAL A 287 4.93 -24.37 9.00
N GLY A 288 6.21 -24.78 8.88
CA GLY A 288 6.72 -26.02 9.47
C GLY A 288 5.91 -27.23 9.01
N GLU A 289 5.39 -28.02 9.97
CA GLU A 289 4.59 -29.23 9.71
C GLU A 289 3.07 -28.95 9.69
N SER A 290 2.66 -27.70 9.88
CA SER A 290 1.23 -27.35 9.92
C SER A 290 0.55 -27.44 8.55
N ALA A 291 1.31 -27.38 7.45
CA ALA A 291 0.82 -27.62 6.10
C ALA A 291 1.94 -28.19 5.20
N PRO A 292 1.60 -29.02 4.18
CA PRO A 292 2.60 -29.59 3.29
C PRO A 292 3.20 -28.59 2.31
N SER A 293 2.49 -27.51 2.01
CA SER A 293 2.89 -26.48 1.05
C SER A 293 2.62 -25.08 1.60
N CYS A 294 3.25 -24.08 0.99
CA CYS A 294 2.93 -22.68 1.21
C CYS A 294 3.05 -21.88 -0.09
N ARG A 295 2.24 -20.85 -0.18
CA ARG A 295 2.13 -20.03 -1.39
C ARG A 295 2.76 -18.66 -1.19
N MET A 296 3.52 -18.21 -2.18
CA MET A 296 3.92 -16.80 -2.27
C MET A 296 3.30 -16.17 -3.51
N ALA A 297 2.89 -14.90 -3.36
CA ALA A 297 2.33 -14.12 -4.45
C ALA A 297 3.04 -12.77 -4.55
N TRP A 298 3.04 -12.20 -5.74
CA TRP A 298 3.71 -10.93 -6.04
C TRP A 298 2.77 -10.02 -6.82
N ILE A 299 2.71 -8.75 -6.39
CA ILE A 299 2.03 -7.71 -7.13
C ILE A 299 3.02 -7.16 -8.17
N VAL A 300 2.58 -7.07 -9.42
CA VAL A 300 3.42 -6.72 -10.58
C VAL A 300 2.86 -5.46 -11.25
N ASP A 301 3.69 -4.41 -11.35
CA ASP A 301 3.38 -3.19 -12.12
C ASP A 301 3.54 -3.47 -13.63
N GLY A 302 2.47 -3.25 -14.38
CA GLY A 302 2.39 -3.52 -15.81
C GLY A 302 2.71 -2.35 -16.73
N ARG A 303 2.96 -1.15 -16.20
CA ARG A 303 3.10 0.05 -17.03
C ARG A 303 4.12 -0.10 -18.16
N ARG A 304 5.25 -0.75 -17.86
CA ARG A 304 6.30 -1.02 -18.86
C ARG A 304 5.96 -2.16 -19.81
N CYS A 305 5.02 -3.03 -19.47
CA CYS A 305 4.54 -4.09 -20.35
C CYS A 305 3.50 -3.56 -21.34
N VAL A 306 2.61 -2.68 -20.85
CA VAL A 306 1.54 -2.09 -21.67
C VAL A 306 2.11 -1.06 -22.63
N GLU A 307 2.97 -0.16 -22.15
CA GLU A 307 3.62 0.87 -22.96
C GLU A 307 5.13 0.87 -22.68
N PRO A 308 5.94 0.24 -23.56
CA PRO A 308 7.38 0.09 -23.37
C PRO A 308 8.17 1.41 -23.45
N SER A 309 7.58 2.48 -24.02
CA SER A 309 8.25 3.78 -24.12
C SER A 309 8.60 4.30 -22.73
N ALA A 310 9.87 4.63 -22.54
CA ALA A 310 10.40 4.97 -21.22
C ALA A 310 9.62 6.11 -20.57
N GLY A 311 8.96 5.81 -19.45
CA GLY A 311 8.23 6.79 -18.64
C GLY A 311 6.89 7.27 -19.18
N ALA A 312 6.35 6.70 -20.26
CA ALA A 312 5.08 7.12 -20.86
C ALA A 312 3.92 7.05 -19.86
N LEU A 313 3.84 5.99 -19.08
CA LEU A 313 2.80 5.79 -18.06
C LEU A 313 3.25 6.14 -16.63
N ASP A 314 4.38 6.80 -16.45
CA ASP A 314 4.88 7.14 -15.11
C ASP A 314 3.91 8.03 -14.31
N MET A 315 3.17 8.91 -14.99
CA MET A 315 2.20 9.84 -14.40
C MET A 315 0.76 9.37 -14.55
N TYR A 316 0.54 8.13 -15.02
CA TYR A 316 -0.82 7.59 -15.18
C TYR A 316 -1.49 7.40 -13.81
N MET A 317 -2.70 7.98 -13.68
CA MET A 317 -3.56 7.90 -12.52
C MET A 317 -4.59 6.80 -12.71
N GLY A 318 -4.48 5.75 -11.93
CA GLY A 318 -5.26 4.53 -12.01
C GLY A 318 -4.41 3.31 -11.70
N ASN A 319 -4.97 2.13 -11.87
CA ASN A 319 -4.31 0.87 -11.60
C ASN A 319 -3.77 0.23 -12.89
N VAL A 320 -2.50 -0.13 -12.88
CA VAL A 320 -1.87 -0.93 -13.94
C VAL A 320 -1.08 -2.04 -13.26
N VAL A 321 -1.79 -2.85 -12.49
CA VAL A 321 -1.17 -3.94 -11.72
C VAL A 321 -1.89 -5.27 -11.99
N THR A 322 -1.12 -6.33 -11.92
CA THR A 322 -1.59 -7.72 -11.86
C THR A 322 -0.91 -8.42 -10.70
N TYR A 323 -1.28 -9.65 -10.45
CA TYR A 323 -0.56 -10.50 -9.52
C TYR A 323 -0.22 -11.84 -10.16
N THR A 324 0.73 -12.52 -9.55
CA THR A 324 1.03 -13.91 -9.81
C THR A 324 1.35 -14.61 -8.50
N SER A 325 1.16 -15.91 -8.45
CA SER A 325 1.49 -16.70 -7.27
C SER A 325 2.15 -18.02 -7.67
N HIS A 326 2.90 -18.57 -6.75
CA HIS A 326 3.44 -19.93 -6.87
C HIS A 326 3.31 -20.64 -5.53
N GLU A 327 2.89 -21.89 -5.57
CA GLU A 327 2.81 -22.77 -4.41
C GLU A 327 3.93 -23.81 -4.48
N GLU A 328 4.63 -24.00 -3.37
CA GLU A 328 5.73 -24.94 -3.29
C GLU A 328 5.66 -25.76 -2.02
N SER A 329 6.19 -26.96 -2.06
CA SER A 329 6.33 -27.83 -0.90
C SER A 329 7.19 -27.18 0.17
N VAL A 330 6.71 -27.18 1.42
CA VAL A 330 7.46 -26.66 2.57
C VAL A 330 8.78 -27.42 2.74
N SER A 331 8.77 -28.75 2.53
CA SER A 331 9.99 -29.56 2.62
C SER A 331 11.01 -29.21 1.54
N ASP A 332 10.57 -28.90 0.31
CA ASP A 332 11.45 -28.52 -0.79
C ASP A 332 12.03 -27.13 -0.58
N LEU A 333 11.22 -26.13 -0.23
CA LEU A 333 11.69 -24.78 0.11
C LEU A 333 12.77 -24.79 1.19
N ARG A 334 12.64 -25.66 2.19
CA ARG A 334 13.64 -25.78 3.26
C ARG A 334 14.97 -26.34 2.76
N ARG A 335 14.95 -27.25 1.78
CA ARG A 335 16.14 -27.89 1.18
C ARG A 335 16.75 -27.09 0.03
N MET A 336 15.92 -26.42 -0.78
CA MET A 336 16.37 -25.65 -1.95
C MET A 336 17.42 -24.61 -1.57
N LEU A 337 18.39 -24.44 -2.44
CA LEU A 337 19.33 -23.32 -2.35
C LEU A 337 18.62 -22.00 -2.68
N LEU A 338 19.13 -20.90 -2.18
CA LEU A 338 18.49 -19.58 -2.34
C LEU A 338 18.35 -19.19 -3.82
N HIS A 339 19.33 -19.54 -4.65
CA HIS A 339 19.29 -19.24 -6.09
C HIS A 339 18.18 -20.00 -6.84
N ASP A 340 17.84 -21.22 -6.41
CA ASP A 340 16.76 -22.00 -7.02
C ASP A 340 15.40 -21.38 -6.67
N VAL A 341 15.20 -21.02 -5.40
CA VAL A 341 13.99 -20.30 -4.98
C VAL A 341 13.87 -18.95 -5.69
N ALA A 342 14.98 -18.21 -5.85
CA ALA A 342 15.01 -16.96 -6.60
C ALA A 342 14.68 -17.16 -8.10
N ALA A 343 15.09 -18.28 -8.70
CA ALA A 343 14.72 -18.62 -10.06
C ALA A 343 13.21 -18.87 -10.20
N THR A 344 12.60 -19.58 -9.25
CA THR A 344 11.14 -19.79 -9.18
C THR A 344 10.38 -18.47 -9.05
N VAL A 345 10.79 -17.60 -8.12
CA VAL A 345 10.23 -16.25 -7.96
C VAL A 345 10.29 -15.46 -9.26
N ARG A 346 11.44 -15.46 -9.90
CA ARG A 346 11.65 -14.74 -11.17
C ARG A 346 10.77 -15.28 -12.29
N ALA A 347 10.68 -16.59 -12.43
CA ALA A 347 9.86 -17.25 -13.44
C ALA A 347 8.38 -16.86 -13.26
N ALA A 348 7.86 -16.97 -12.03
CA ALA A 348 6.49 -16.60 -11.72
C ALA A 348 6.18 -15.13 -12.07
N ILE A 349 7.05 -14.18 -11.69
CA ILE A 349 6.87 -12.77 -12.02
C ILE A 349 6.91 -12.54 -13.54
N THR A 350 7.87 -13.15 -14.23
CA THR A 350 8.07 -12.92 -15.67
C THR A 350 6.89 -13.45 -16.50
N THR A 351 6.22 -14.51 -16.06
CA THR A 351 5.07 -15.11 -16.76
C THR A 351 3.93 -14.13 -16.97
N VAL A 352 3.70 -13.20 -16.01
CA VAL A 352 2.59 -12.22 -16.09
C VAL A 352 3.05 -10.84 -16.61
N MET A 353 4.35 -10.64 -16.84
CA MET A 353 4.88 -9.38 -17.35
C MET A 353 4.76 -9.29 -18.87
N THR A 354 3.55 -9.38 -19.39
CA THR A 354 3.26 -9.32 -20.83
C THR A 354 2.12 -8.35 -21.11
N LYS A 355 2.14 -7.72 -22.30
CA LYS A 355 1.04 -6.85 -22.74
C LYS A 355 -0.29 -7.61 -22.85
N ASP A 356 -0.22 -8.85 -23.32
CA ASP A 356 -1.41 -9.71 -23.48
C ASP A 356 -2.09 -10.00 -22.14
N ARG A 357 -1.31 -10.23 -21.08
CA ARG A 357 -1.85 -10.40 -19.72
C ARG A 357 -2.72 -9.21 -19.29
N PHE A 358 -2.25 -7.97 -19.52
CA PHE A 358 -3.01 -6.77 -19.14
C PHE A 358 -4.21 -6.55 -20.05
N GLN A 359 -4.11 -6.87 -21.34
CA GLN A 359 -5.26 -6.81 -22.25
C GLN A 359 -6.31 -7.86 -21.89
N ASP A 360 -5.90 -9.06 -21.53
CA ASP A 360 -6.80 -10.12 -21.08
C ASP A 360 -7.51 -9.74 -19.77
N LEU A 361 -6.82 -9.07 -18.84
CA LEU A 361 -7.44 -8.54 -17.62
C LEU A 361 -8.49 -7.47 -17.91
N VAL A 362 -8.22 -6.59 -18.87
CA VAL A 362 -9.18 -5.57 -19.32
C VAL A 362 -10.43 -6.23 -19.87
N ASP A 363 -10.26 -7.24 -20.72
CA ASP A 363 -11.37 -7.96 -21.35
C ASP A 363 -12.14 -8.82 -20.34
N TRP A 364 -11.43 -9.50 -19.44
CA TRP A 364 -12.05 -10.28 -18.37
C TRP A 364 -12.92 -9.40 -17.47
N ALA A 365 -12.42 -8.21 -17.09
CA ALA A 365 -13.19 -7.26 -16.31
C ALA A 365 -14.40 -6.72 -17.09
N GLU A 366 -14.28 -6.51 -18.40
CA GLU A 366 -15.40 -6.10 -19.28
C GLU A 366 -16.53 -7.12 -19.25
N GLU A 367 -16.22 -8.41 -19.38
CA GLU A 367 -17.22 -9.48 -19.35
C GLU A 367 -17.88 -9.64 -17.97
N ASN A 368 -17.10 -9.40 -16.90
CA ASN A 368 -17.56 -9.61 -15.53
C ASN A 368 -18.13 -8.36 -14.83
N LYS A 369 -17.98 -7.17 -15.40
CA LYS A 369 -18.40 -5.92 -14.75
C LYS A 369 -19.89 -5.84 -14.44
N ALA A 370 -20.73 -6.58 -15.16
CA ALA A 370 -22.16 -6.68 -14.87
C ALA A 370 -22.46 -7.17 -13.44
N ALA A 371 -21.53 -7.90 -12.80
CA ALA A 371 -21.64 -8.32 -11.41
C ALA A 371 -21.77 -7.14 -10.42
N TYR A 372 -21.31 -5.95 -10.78
CA TYR A 372 -21.48 -4.75 -9.96
C TYR A 372 -22.96 -4.35 -9.83
N LYS A 373 -23.76 -4.54 -10.88
CA LYS A 373 -25.20 -4.22 -10.88
C LYS A 373 -25.94 -4.96 -9.77
N ASP A 374 -25.55 -6.20 -9.51
CA ASP A 374 -26.15 -7.05 -8.49
C ASP A 374 -25.45 -6.91 -7.13
N GLY A 375 -24.61 -5.89 -6.94
CA GLY A 375 -23.82 -5.70 -5.73
C GLY A 375 -22.66 -6.69 -5.56
N GLY A 376 -22.38 -7.51 -6.60
CA GLY A 376 -21.26 -8.43 -6.62
C GLY A 376 -19.91 -7.71 -6.77
N LYS A 377 -18.87 -8.40 -6.35
CA LYS A 377 -17.47 -8.02 -6.55
C LYS A 377 -16.67 -9.27 -6.85
N TRP A 378 -15.59 -9.12 -7.57
CA TRP A 378 -14.59 -10.16 -7.71
C TRP A 378 -13.27 -9.70 -7.07
N THR A 379 -12.44 -10.64 -6.68
CA THR A 379 -11.15 -10.37 -6.07
C THR A 379 -10.21 -11.54 -6.26
N GLU A 380 -8.97 -11.26 -6.61
CA GLU A 380 -7.89 -12.25 -6.65
C GLU A 380 -7.57 -12.87 -5.28
N GLU A 381 -7.91 -12.18 -4.21
CA GLU A 381 -7.59 -12.59 -2.84
C GLU A 381 -8.21 -13.91 -2.44
N VAL A 382 -9.36 -14.24 -3.02
CA VAL A 382 -10.02 -15.53 -2.80
C VAL A 382 -9.07 -16.67 -3.15
N ASN A 383 -8.37 -16.56 -4.27
CA ASN A 383 -7.43 -17.58 -4.72
C ASN A 383 -6.09 -17.54 -3.97
N LEU A 384 -5.70 -16.40 -3.41
CA LEU A 384 -4.46 -16.27 -2.64
C LEU A 384 -4.56 -16.85 -1.23
N GLY A 385 -5.74 -16.80 -0.60
CA GLY A 385 -5.93 -17.19 0.80
C GLY A 385 -6.48 -18.59 1.02
N LEU A 386 -7.03 -19.22 -0.01
CA LEU A 386 -7.71 -20.51 0.14
C LEU A 386 -6.73 -21.70 0.07
N GLY A 387 -6.83 -22.56 1.07
CA GLY A 387 -6.26 -23.92 1.07
C GLY A 387 -4.78 -24.04 1.40
N SER A 388 -3.99 -22.94 1.46
CA SER A 388 -2.60 -23.01 1.92
C SER A 388 -2.14 -21.73 2.62
N PRO A 389 -1.15 -21.79 3.52
CA PRO A 389 -0.53 -20.59 4.07
C PRO A 389 0.07 -19.75 2.94
N ALA A 390 -0.29 -18.46 2.90
CA ALA A 390 0.13 -17.58 1.81
C ALA A 390 0.68 -16.24 2.32
N LEU A 391 1.64 -15.69 1.58
CA LEU A 391 2.23 -14.37 1.79
C LEU A 391 2.27 -13.60 0.46
N VAL A 392 1.68 -12.41 0.44
CA VAL A 392 1.71 -11.51 -0.72
C VAL A 392 2.83 -10.49 -0.55
N ILE A 393 3.65 -10.30 -1.58
CA ILE A 393 4.70 -9.28 -1.62
C ILE A 393 4.30 -8.18 -2.60
N SER A 394 4.31 -6.92 -2.13
CA SER A 394 4.17 -5.73 -2.95
C SER A 394 5.43 -4.87 -2.86
N GLY A 395 5.90 -4.30 -3.97
CA GLY A 395 7.15 -3.55 -4.02
C GLY A 395 6.97 -2.11 -4.45
N PHE A 396 7.29 -1.16 -3.56
CA PHE A 396 7.46 0.27 -3.88
C PHE A 396 8.91 0.61 -4.26
N VAL A 397 9.81 -0.37 -4.20
CA VAL A 397 11.26 -0.17 -4.44
C VAL A 397 11.63 0.45 -5.78
N PRO A 398 10.90 0.22 -6.90
CA PRO A 398 11.19 0.89 -8.16
C PRO A 398 10.74 2.36 -8.20
N PHE A 399 9.96 2.79 -7.20
CA PHE A 399 9.35 4.13 -7.21
C PHE A 399 10.26 5.14 -6.52
N ALA A 400 10.54 6.26 -7.19
CA ALA A 400 11.29 7.35 -6.59
C ALA A 400 10.37 8.15 -5.66
N ILE A 401 10.31 7.76 -4.39
CA ILE A 401 9.55 8.49 -3.37
C ILE A 401 10.45 9.63 -2.87
N ASP A 402 10.01 10.87 -3.05
CA ASP A 402 10.77 12.06 -2.64
C ASP A 402 10.27 12.59 -1.28
N GLY A 403 9.01 12.95 -1.19
CA GLY A 403 8.41 13.45 0.05
C GLY A 403 8.97 14.77 0.57
N ASP A 404 9.93 15.39 -0.12
CA ASP A 404 10.57 16.64 0.31
C ASP A 404 9.73 17.86 -0.11
N MET A 405 9.21 18.56 0.89
CA MET A 405 8.45 19.79 0.72
C MET A 405 9.31 21.08 0.78
N GLY A 406 10.64 20.94 0.77
CA GLY A 406 11.58 22.04 1.00
C GLY A 406 11.92 22.29 2.47
N PHE A 407 11.41 21.46 3.37
CA PHE A 407 11.63 21.53 4.82
C PHE A 407 12.40 20.33 5.37
N GLY A 408 12.85 19.45 4.50
CA GLY A 408 13.54 18.20 4.80
C GLY A 408 12.78 16.97 4.33
N LYS A 409 13.51 15.86 4.22
CA LYS A 409 12.95 14.56 3.82
C LYS A 409 12.27 13.87 4.98
N PRO A 410 11.28 13.02 4.72
CA PRO A 410 10.71 12.16 5.76
C PRO A 410 11.77 11.19 6.30
N ARG A 411 11.62 10.79 7.56
CA ARG A 411 12.40 9.72 8.19
C ARG A 411 11.81 8.34 7.91
N LEU A 412 10.49 8.30 7.68
CA LEU A 412 9.74 7.09 7.36
C LEU A 412 8.74 7.41 6.25
N VAL A 413 8.62 6.48 5.31
CA VAL A 413 7.51 6.41 4.35
C VAL A 413 6.83 5.07 4.53
N LEU A 414 5.53 5.07 4.78
CA LEU A 414 4.75 3.91 5.10
C LEU A 414 3.51 3.84 4.19
N PRO A 415 3.44 2.93 3.22
CA PRO A 415 2.19 2.57 2.56
C PRO A 415 1.26 1.91 3.58
N TRP A 416 0.01 2.31 3.56
CA TRP A 416 -0.99 1.75 4.45
C TRP A 416 -2.25 1.37 3.68
N LEU A 417 -2.66 0.13 3.84
CA LEU A 417 -3.90 -0.41 3.28
C LEU A 417 -4.79 -0.89 4.42
N ARG A 418 -6.04 -0.47 4.42
CA ARG A 418 -7.05 -1.09 5.27
C ARG A 418 -7.90 -2.04 4.43
N HIS A 419 -7.44 -3.26 4.33
CA HIS A 419 -8.09 -4.28 3.53
C HIS A 419 -8.55 -5.44 4.41
N GLY A 420 -9.87 -5.64 4.50
CA GLY A 420 -10.47 -6.70 5.33
C GLY A 420 -10.49 -8.08 4.69
N ARG A 421 -10.15 -8.18 3.40
CA ARG A 421 -10.41 -9.35 2.57
C ARG A 421 -9.19 -10.20 2.21
N LEU A 422 -7.97 -9.73 2.49
CA LEU A 422 -6.78 -10.53 2.25
C LEU A 422 -6.78 -11.75 3.18
N GLY A 423 -7.03 -12.92 2.62
CA GLY A 423 -6.93 -14.20 3.33
C GLY A 423 -5.49 -14.62 3.64
N SER A 424 -4.51 -13.84 3.22
CA SER A 424 -3.08 -14.09 3.38
C SER A 424 -2.41 -12.99 4.18
N ALA A 425 -1.23 -13.28 4.74
CA ALA A 425 -0.30 -12.25 5.18
C ALA A 425 0.20 -11.44 3.99
N ALA A 426 0.68 -10.22 4.22
CA ALA A 426 1.30 -9.42 3.18
C ALA A 426 2.54 -8.68 3.72
N MET A 427 3.50 -8.44 2.83
CA MET A 427 4.64 -7.55 3.09
C MET A 427 4.77 -6.53 1.97
N ILE A 428 5.01 -5.28 2.34
CA ILE A 428 5.23 -4.18 1.41
C ILE A 428 6.67 -3.70 1.57
N LEU A 429 7.42 -3.73 0.48
CA LEU A 429 8.84 -3.33 0.44
C LEU A 429 8.95 -1.88 -0.03
N VAL A 430 9.56 -1.02 0.77
CA VAL A 430 9.66 0.42 0.53
C VAL A 430 11.11 0.89 0.64
N PRO A 431 11.64 1.67 -0.30
CA PRO A 431 12.99 2.21 -0.14
C PRO A 431 13.06 3.18 1.04
N CYS A 432 14.13 3.13 1.82
CA CYS A 432 14.35 4.11 2.88
C CYS A 432 14.54 5.51 2.30
N PRO A 433 13.90 6.55 2.87
CA PRO A 433 14.06 7.94 2.40
C PRO A 433 15.49 8.48 2.49
N SER A 434 16.33 7.88 3.32
CA SER A 434 17.77 8.15 3.42
C SER A 434 18.53 7.91 2.11
N ARG A 435 17.97 7.04 1.24
CA ARG A 435 18.59 6.61 -0.04
C ARG A 435 19.95 5.94 0.14
N ASP A 436 20.18 5.32 1.29
CA ASP A 436 21.37 4.53 1.59
C ASP A 436 21.32 3.12 0.97
N GLY A 437 20.25 2.78 0.30
CA GLY A 437 20.01 1.47 -0.32
C GLY A 437 19.32 0.47 0.60
N SER A 438 19.06 0.83 1.86
CA SER A 438 18.25 0.04 2.79
C SER A 438 16.76 0.13 2.46
N TRP A 439 15.98 -0.85 2.92
CA TRP A 439 14.53 -0.87 2.71
C TRP A 439 13.78 -1.03 4.03
N PHE A 440 12.58 -0.45 4.09
CA PHE A 440 11.57 -0.82 5.06
C PHE A 440 10.74 -1.99 4.51
N VAL A 441 10.32 -2.85 5.42
CA VAL A 441 9.42 -3.99 5.16
C VAL A 441 8.23 -3.84 6.10
N GLU A 442 7.10 -3.40 5.56
CA GLU A 442 5.84 -3.34 6.29
C GLU A 442 5.17 -4.70 6.18
N GLY A 443 5.04 -5.41 7.28
CA GLY A 443 4.34 -6.68 7.36
C GLY A 443 2.94 -6.49 7.93
N THR A 444 1.93 -6.79 7.16
CA THR A 444 0.53 -6.70 7.57
C THR A 444 -0.09 -8.10 7.66
N ARG A 445 -0.96 -8.29 8.65
CA ARG A 445 -1.67 -9.57 8.89
C ARG A 445 -0.71 -10.76 9.08
N LEU A 446 0.43 -10.51 9.71
CA LEU A 446 1.36 -11.56 10.07
C LEU A 446 0.78 -12.38 11.23
N TRP A 447 0.85 -13.69 11.16
CA TRP A 447 0.47 -14.53 12.30
C TRP A 447 1.64 -14.70 13.27
N PRO A 448 1.37 -15.03 14.54
CA PRO A 448 2.39 -15.02 15.60
C PRO A 448 3.64 -15.85 15.26
N ARG A 449 3.47 -17.04 14.68
CA ARG A 449 4.62 -17.90 14.34
C ARG A 449 5.49 -17.31 13.23
N LEU A 450 4.90 -16.59 12.26
CA LEU A 450 5.69 -15.90 11.23
C LEU A 450 6.49 -14.74 11.85
N VAL A 451 5.87 -13.97 12.73
CA VAL A 451 6.56 -12.90 13.47
C VAL A 451 7.71 -13.48 14.30
N GLU A 452 7.46 -14.57 15.04
CA GLU A 452 8.48 -15.26 15.82
C GLU A 452 9.69 -15.69 14.96
N VAL A 453 9.43 -16.29 13.80
CA VAL A 453 10.49 -16.70 12.88
C VAL A 453 11.24 -15.50 12.34
N VAL A 454 10.53 -14.44 11.92
CA VAL A 454 11.15 -13.22 11.39
C VAL A 454 11.99 -12.49 12.44
N GLU A 455 11.56 -12.49 13.71
CA GLU A 455 12.24 -11.70 14.76
C GLU A 455 13.34 -12.49 15.49
N ASN A 456 13.29 -13.83 15.53
CA ASN A 456 14.19 -14.65 16.34
C ASN A 456 15.15 -15.55 15.56
N VAL A 457 14.95 -15.69 14.24
CA VAL A 457 15.89 -16.46 13.42
C VAL A 457 17.05 -15.53 12.99
N PRO A 458 18.30 -15.85 13.35
CA PRO A 458 19.45 -14.98 13.05
C PRO A 458 19.61 -14.64 11.56
N GLU A 459 19.21 -15.57 10.70
CA GLU A 459 19.30 -15.38 9.25
C GLU A 459 18.19 -14.50 8.67
N SER A 460 17.24 -14.03 9.48
CA SER A 460 16.10 -13.22 9.01
C SER A 460 16.51 -11.92 8.35
N LEU A 461 17.54 -11.25 8.87
CA LEU A 461 18.05 -9.95 8.39
C LEU A 461 17.04 -8.79 8.50
N LEU A 462 15.86 -9.05 9.07
CA LEU A 462 14.78 -8.06 9.25
C LEU A 462 14.81 -7.56 10.70
N THR A 463 15.20 -6.30 10.88
CA THR A 463 15.31 -5.68 12.21
C THR A 463 14.08 -4.81 12.48
N PRO A 464 13.38 -4.96 13.64
CA PRO A 464 12.27 -4.09 14.00
C PRO A 464 12.67 -2.62 14.02
N VAL A 465 11.82 -1.76 13.41
CA VAL A 465 12.05 -0.31 13.37
C VAL A 465 11.66 0.31 14.70
N THR A 466 12.55 1.15 15.25
CA THR A 466 12.33 1.88 16.52
C THR A 466 12.36 3.39 16.28
N ALA A 467 11.82 4.17 17.22
CA ALA A 467 11.93 5.62 17.20
C ALA A 467 13.41 6.06 17.12
N ARG A 468 14.31 5.38 17.85
CA ARG A 468 15.76 5.61 17.81
C ARG A 468 16.34 5.37 16.40
N SER A 469 16.00 4.26 15.74
CA SER A 469 16.51 3.96 14.40
C SER A 469 16.03 4.95 13.34
N LEU A 470 14.92 5.68 13.62
CA LEU A 470 14.40 6.78 12.79
C LEU A 470 14.95 8.16 13.20
N GLY A 471 15.76 8.23 14.27
CA GLY A 471 16.36 9.47 14.78
C GLY A 471 15.36 10.39 15.51
N PHE A 472 14.35 9.81 16.17
CA PHE A 472 13.34 10.56 16.94
C PHE A 472 13.61 10.58 18.45
N GLU A 473 14.52 9.77 18.96
CA GLU A 473 14.96 9.87 20.36
C GLU A 473 15.93 11.04 20.51
N GLN A 474 15.74 11.84 21.55
CA GLN A 474 16.78 12.77 21.98
C GLN A 474 18.00 11.95 22.47
N PRO A 475 19.25 12.38 22.20
CA PRO A 475 20.39 11.84 22.92
C PRO A 475 20.08 11.98 24.43
N ALA A 476 20.30 10.94 25.20
CA ALA A 476 20.32 11.09 26.65
C ALA A 476 21.25 12.26 26.95
N ASP A 477 20.77 13.27 27.68
CA ASP A 477 21.61 14.37 28.12
C ASP A 477 22.74 13.79 29.01
N ASP A 478 23.93 13.66 28.44
CA ASP A 478 25.18 13.33 29.19
C ASP A 478 25.62 14.48 30.11
N HIS A 479 24.70 15.37 30.50
CA HIS A 479 24.96 16.52 31.35
C HIS A 479 24.46 16.35 32.78
N TYR A 480 24.78 15.23 33.45
CA TYR A 480 24.62 15.17 34.90
C TYR A 480 25.71 14.34 35.61
N ILE A 481 26.96 14.33 35.11
CA ILE A 481 28.13 13.86 35.93
C ILE A 481 29.27 14.84 35.72
N SER A 482 29.14 16.03 36.30
CA SER A 482 30.32 16.81 36.69
C SER A 482 29.93 17.91 37.66
N ARG A 483 29.63 17.54 38.89
CA ARG A 483 29.76 18.36 40.12
C ARG A 483 29.27 17.53 41.30
N LEU A 484 30.16 16.69 41.82
CA LEU A 484 30.29 16.40 43.24
C LEU A 484 31.78 16.19 43.50
#